data_0130aa38fa7d98ea6b4125f1f9140e5b
#
_entry.id   0130aa38fa7d98ea6b4125f1f9140e5b
#
_cell.length_a   1.000
_cell.length_b   1.000
_cell.length_c   1.000
_cell.angle_alpha   90.00
_cell.angle_beta   90.00
_cell.angle_gamma   90.00
#
_symmetry.space_group_name_H-M   'P 1'
#
loop_
_entity.id
_entity.type
_entity.pdbx_description
1 polymer ?
#
loop_
_entity_poly.entity_id
_entity_poly.type
_entity_poly.pdbx_seq_one_letter_code
_entity_poly.pdbx_strand_id
1 'polypeptide(L)'
;MLQYLASEDVETLPKAKAKPRPEMRTDVIVIGAGPTGLACAIEAQKVGLKVIVLDKGCLVNSLFHYPANMTFFTTPELLEIGDIPFTTALQKPTREEALEYYRKVAEHYHLDIRQYEWVKTVMGEDGKFSICATDRAGRPHDYLTKKVIVSTGYYDLANKLNIPGEDLPKVSHYYGEPHPYFDTDVLVIGGKNSAAIASLDLWRHGARVTLVHREAQIHHHVKYWIKPDLENRIKAGEIEAYFSSSVQEIGVDHVVVVTPRGPIRLKNDFVLALVGYHPDYDFLRSMGIELSEQQCRPVCDPVSLESNVRGIYVAGVIVAGSRTNEIFIENGRFHGKQIAADLKLKLKP
;
A
#
# COMPACT_ATOMS: atom_id res chain seq x y z
N MET A 1 7.26 -13.91 -12.76
CA MET A 1 8.09 -14.48 -13.83
C MET A 1 9.34 -13.63 -14.00
N LEU A 2 10.29 -13.77 -13.09
CA LEU A 2 11.67 -13.26 -13.14
C LEU A 2 12.51 -14.09 -12.15
N GLN A 3 12.48 -15.43 -12.36
CA GLN A 3 13.29 -16.40 -11.62
C GLN A 3 14.02 -17.33 -12.60
N TYR A 4 14.68 -16.72 -13.57
CA TYR A 4 15.66 -17.42 -14.38
C TYR A 4 16.83 -16.47 -14.56
N LEU A 5 17.77 -16.55 -13.64
CA LEU A 5 19.18 -16.19 -13.74
C LEU A 5 19.77 -16.15 -12.31
N ALA A 6 19.90 -17.32 -11.71
CA ALA A 6 20.70 -17.50 -10.49
C ALA A 6 21.44 -18.83 -10.63
N SER A 7 22.53 -18.82 -11.38
CA SER A 7 23.70 -19.69 -11.19
C SER A 7 24.77 -19.23 -12.19
N GLU A 8 25.68 -18.43 -11.69
CA GLU A 8 27.08 -18.44 -12.13
C GLU A 8 27.87 -17.54 -11.19
N ASP A 9 28.98 -18.03 -10.71
CA ASP A 9 29.88 -17.42 -9.75
C ASP A 9 30.19 -15.96 -10.10
N VAL A 10 29.56 -15.03 -9.36
CA VAL A 10 29.96 -13.63 -9.41
C VAL A 10 31.18 -13.50 -8.48
N GLU A 11 32.37 -13.54 -9.07
CA GLU A 11 33.57 -13.07 -8.40
C GLU A 11 33.27 -11.75 -7.67
N THR A 12 33.44 -11.75 -6.36
CA THR A 12 33.28 -10.56 -5.53
C THR A 12 34.33 -9.52 -5.92
N LEU A 13 33.94 -8.61 -6.80
CA LEU A 13 34.75 -7.41 -7.07
C LEU A 13 34.97 -6.69 -5.74
N PRO A 14 36.21 -6.20 -5.48
CA PRO A 14 36.55 -5.51 -4.24
C PRO A 14 35.60 -4.31 -4.08
N LYS A 15 34.94 -4.22 -2.93
CA LYS A 15 34.06 -3.09 -2.57
C LYS A 15 34.89 -1.81 -2.59
N ALA A 16 34.86 -1.08 -3.71
CA ALA A 16 35.40 0.26 -3.76
C ALA A 16 34.74 1.07 -2.66
N LYS A 17 35.52 1.63 -1.73
CA LYS A 17 35.03 2.58 -0.73
C LYS A 17 34.38 3.74 -1.49
N ALA A 18 33.06 3.73 -1.55
CA ALA A 18 32.30 4.80 -2.17
C ALA A 18 32.64 6.10 -1.47
N LYS A 19 33.12 7.10 -2.23
CA LYS A 19 33.29 8.45 -1.69
C LYS A 19 31.95 8.91 -1.16
N PRO A 20 31.89 9.50 0.06
CA PRO A 20 30.65 10.04 0.58
C PRO A 20 30.09 11.03 -0.45
N ARG A 21 28.85 10.83 -0.89
CA ARG A 21 28.15 11.80 -1.73
C ARG A 21 27.89 13.06 -0.90
N PRO A 22 27.90 14.25 -1.53
CA PRO A 22 27.59 15.47 -0.82
C PRO A 22 26.20 15.33 -0.18
N GLU A 23 26.13 15.65 1.10
CA GLU A 23 24.92 15.69 1.90
C GLU A 23 23.88 16.60 1.23
N MET A 24 22.71 16.05 0.88
CA MET A 24 21.68 16.82 0.21
C MET A 24 20.80 17.52 1.25
N ARG A 25 20.69 18.85 1.12
CA ARG A 25 19.90 19.70 2.03
C ARG A 25 18.63 20.19 1.35
N THR A 26 17.51 20.04 2.05
CA THR A 26 16.19 20.48 1.58
C THR A 26 15.36 21.05 2.77
N ASP A 27 14.25 21.70 2.46
CA ASP A 27 13.35 22.19 3.52
C ASP A 27 12.44 21.07 4.03
N VAL A 28 11.94 20.22 3.13
CA VAL A 28 11.00 19.14 3.43
C VAL A 28 11.42 17.86 2.72
N ILE A 29 11.38 16.74 3.44
CA ILE A 29 11.40 15.42 2.84
C ILE A 29 10.04 14.76 3.03
N VAL A 30 9.47 14.25 1.93
CA VAL A 30 8.26 13.42 1.92
C VAL A 30 8.68 11.96 1.77
N ILE A 31 8.28 11.11 2.69
CA ILE A 31 8.55 9.67 2.66
C ILE A 31 7.30 8.95 2.14
N GLY A 32 7.37 8.45 0.91
CA GLY A 32 6.28 7.83 0.17
C GLY A 32 5.81 8.69 -1.01
N ALA A 33 5.99 8.18 -2.24
CA ALA A 33 5.55 8.83 -3.49
C ALA A 33 4.18 8.32 -3.96
N GLY A 34 3.29 7.96 -3.04
CA GLY A 34 1.89 7.69 -3.31
C GLY A 34 1.10 8.97 -3.61
N PRO A 35 -0.18 8.90 -4.02
CA PRO A 35 -0.97 10.08 -4.37
C PRO A 35 -1.00 11.16 -3.28
N THR A 36 -1.11 10.77 -2.01
CA THR A 36 -1.09 11.72 -0.89
C THR A 36 0.29 12.35 -0.71
N GLY A 37 1.38 11.57 -0.84
CA GLY A 37 2.73 12.11 -0.73
C GLY A 37 3.04 13.11 -1.84
N LEU A 38 2.60 12.82 -3.08
CA LEU A 38 2.69 13.76 -4.19
C LEU A 38 1.88 15.03 -3.92
N ALA A 39 0.65 14.91 -3.40
CA ALA A 39 -0.15 16.06 -3.02
C ALA A 39 0.57 16.92 -1.95
N CYS A 40 1.17 16.28 -0.93
CA CYS A 40 1.96 16.99 0.08
C CYS A 40 3.17 17.71 -0.53
N ALA A 41 3.90 17.06 -1.43
CA ALA A 41 5.05 17.65 -2.10
C ALA A 41 4.68 18.87 -2.95
N ILE A 42 3.59 18.75 -3.73
CA ILE A 42 3.07 19.84 -4.56
C ILE A 42 2.67 21.04 -3.71
N GLU A 43 1.88 20.83 -2.66
CA GLU A 43 1.40 21.93 -1.82
C GLU A 43 2.55 22.60 -1.03
N ALA A 44 3.57 21.83 -0.62
CA ALA A 44 4.78 22.38 0.00
C ALA A 44 5.61 23.22 -1.03
N GLN A 45 5.73 22.77 -2.28
CA GLN A 45 6.35 23.58 -3.36
C GLN A 45 5.59 24.88 -3.64
N LYS A 46 4.24 24.83 -3.67
CA LYS A 46 3.40 26.01 -3.89
C LYS A 46 3.61 27.11 -2.85
N VAL A 47 4.05 26.76 -1.64
CA VAL A 47 4.39 27.73 -0.59
C VAL A 47 5.89 28.11 -0.58
N GLY A 48 6.65 27.71 -1.61
CA GLY A 48 8.03 28.15 -1.85
C GLY A 48 9.10 27.28 -1.18
N LEU A 49 8.75 26.07 -0.69
CA LEU A 49 9.70 25.17 -0.03
C LEU A 49 10.38 24.24 -1.03
N LYS A 50 11.65 23.91 -0.79
CA LYS A 50 12.38 22.86 -1.50
C LYS A 50 11.96 21.52 -0.94
N VAL A 51 11.53 20.61 -1.81
CA VAL A 51 11.00 19.29 -1.43
C VAL A 51 11.71 18.19 -2.18
N ILE A 52 12.06 17.12 -1.48
CA ILE A 52 12.50 15.84 -2.04
C ILE A 52 11.50 14.77 -1.60
N VAL A 53 11.08 13.92 -2.53
CA VAL A 53 10.22 12.76 -2.23
C VAL A 53 11.04 11.49 -2.33
N LEU A 54 11.02 10.66 -1.28
CA LEU A 54 11.73 9.38 -1.24
C LEU A 54 10.70 8.24 -1.26
N ASP A 55 10.89 7.26 -2.13
CA ASP A 55 10.05 6.05 -2.14
C ASP A 55 10.91 4.80 -2.33
N LYS A 56 10.62 3.75 -1.55
CA LYS A 56 11.30 2.45 -1.67
C LYS A 56 10.97 1.70 -2.95
N GLY A 57 9.84 2.03 -3.58
CA GLY A 57 9.37 1.47 -4.84
C GLY A 57 9.38 2.48 -5.98
N CYS A 58 8.54 2.23 -6.97
CA CYS A 58 8.32 3.16 -8.07
C CYS A 58 7.31 4.27 -7.67
N LEU A 59 7.18 5.27 -8.52
CA LEU A 59 6.13 6.28 -8.40
C LEU A 59 4.76 5.61 -8.26
N VAL A 60 3.97 6.04 -7.25
CA VAL A 60 2.68 5.47 -6.86
C VAL A 60 2.69 3.94 -6.73
N ASN A 61 3.71 3.42 -6.07
CA ASN A 61 4.03 1.99 -5.98
C ASN A 61 2.85 1.12 -5.53
N SER A 62 2.02 1.58 -4.60
CA SER A 62 0.82 0.83 -4.18
C SER A 62 -0.17 0.64 -5.33
N LEU A 63 -0.39 1.68 -6.16
CA LEU A 63 -1.26 1.61 -7.33
C LEU A 63 -0.68 0.66 -8.40
N PHE A 64 0.65 0.68 -8.56
CA PHE A 64 1.33 -0.25 -9.46
C PHE A 64 1.11 -1.72 -9.07
N HIS A 65 0.99 -2.02 -7.77
CA HIS A 65 0.74 -3.37 -7.26
C HIS A 65 -0.74 -3.73 -7.10
N TYR A 66 -1.68 -2.84 -7.44
CA TYR A 66 -3.10 -3.19 -7.50
C TYR A 66 -3.36 -4.17 -8.66
N PRO A 67 -4.48 -4.91 -8.63
CA PRO A 67 -4.85 -5.82 -9.71
C PRO A 67 -4.79 -5.14 -11.08
N ALA A 68 -4.23 -5.84 -12.09
CA ALA A 68 -3.96 -5.26 -13.41
C ALA A 68 -5.22 -4.66 -14.06
N ASN A 69 -6.35 -5.36 -13.95
CA ASN A 69 -7.64 -4.96 -14.53
C ASN A 69 -8.50 -4.12 -13.56
N MET A 70 -7.90 -3.55 -12.51
CA MET A 70 -8.66 -2.80 -11.51
C MET A 70 -9.25 -1.51 -12.10
N THR A 71 -10.52 -1.30 -11.80
CA THR A 71 -11.21 -0.01 -11.94
C THR A 71 -11.43 0.58 -10.55
N PHE A 72 -11.15 1.87 -10.38
CA PHE A 72 -11.35 2.55 -9.10
C PHE A 72 -12.83 2.57 -8.69
N PHE A 73 -13.09 2.65 -7.40
CA PHE A 73 -14.46 2.70 -6.88
C PHE A 73 -15.08 4.09 -6.99
N THR A 74 -14.26 5.09 -7.23
CA THR A 74 -14.62 6.51 -7.26
C THR A 74 -14.45 7.11 -8.64
N THR A 75 -14.96 8.33 -8.81
CA THR A 75 -14.82 9.11 -10.06
C THR A 75 -13.45 9.79 -10.14
N PRO A 76 -12.98 10.18 -11.35
CA PRO A 76 -11.66 10.77 -11.54
C PRO A 76 -11.45 12.04 -10.72
N GLU A 77 -12.47 12.90 -10.60
CA GLU A 77 -12.37 14.18 -9.90
C GLU A 77 -11.98 14.01 -8.41
N LEU A 78 -12.35 12.88 -7.80
CA LEU A 78 -12.01 12.58 -6.42
C LEU A 78 -10.58 12.06 -6.25
N LEU A 79 -9.91 11.71 -7.35
CA LEU A 79 -8.51 11.26 -7.38
C LEU A 79 -7.52 12.36 -7.77
N GLU A 80 -8.03 13.53 -8.16
CA GLU A 80 -7.22 14.66 -8.58
C GLU A 80 -6.35 15.22 -7.46
N ILE A 81 -5.12 15.59 -7.82
CA ILE A 81 -4.17 16.30 -6.96
C ILE A 81 -3.54 17.46 -7.71
N GLY A 82 -3.06 18.45 -6.98
CA GLY A 82 -2.31 19.57 -7.54
C GLY A 82 -3.12 20.48 -8.47
N ASP A 83 -4.44 20.45 -8.37
CA ASP A 83 -5.36 21.22 -9.22
C ASP A 83 -5.24 20.86 -10.73
N ILE A 84 -4.77 19.63 -11.03
CA ILE A 84 -4.69 19.10 -12.39
C ILE A 84 -5.89 18.15 -12.62
N PRO A 85 -6.71 18.40 -13.66
CA PRO A 85 -7.83 17.50 -13.98
C PRO A 85 -7.40 16.09 -14.34
N PHE A 86 -8.11 15.09 -13.83
CA PHE A 86 -7.97 13.72 -14.23
C PHE A 86 -9.01 13.36 -15.28
N THR A 87 -8.64 13.45 -16.53
CA THR A 87 -9.55 13.17 -17.66
C THR A 87 -9.48 11.69 -18.05
N THR A 88 -10.62 11.03 -18.13
CA THR A 88 -10.79 9.66 -18.62
C THR A 88 -12.06 9.57 -19.47
N ALA A 89 -12.11 8.60 -20.37
CA ALA A 89 -13.30 8.31 -21.17
C ALA A 89 -14.37 7.53 -20.37
N LEU A 90 -13.98 6.93 -19.23
CA LEU A 90 -14.84 6.10 -18.41
C LEU A 90 -15.35 6.90 -17.19
N GLN A 91 -16.51 6.50 -16.66
CA GLN A 91 -17.04 7.09 -15.44
C GLN A 91 -16.12 6.87 -14.23
N LYS A 92 -15.38 5.78 -14.23
CA LYS A 92 -14.42 5.39 -13.18
C LYS A 92 -13.11 5.05 -13.84
N PRO A 93 -11.98 5.65 -13.43
CA PRO A 93 -10.70 5.39 -14.06
C PRO A 93 -10.18 3.99 -13.77
N THR A 94 -9.41 3.47 -14.70
CA THR A 94 -8.66 2.25 -14.54
C THR A 94 -7.36 2.49 -13.75
N ARG A 95 -6.74 1.41 -13.29
CA ARG A 95 -5.38 1.44 -12.71
C ARG A 95 -4.37 2.08 -13.67
N GLU A 96 -4.40 1.72 -14.94
CA GLU A 96 -3.46 2.21 -15.95
C GLU A 96 -3.60 3.73 -16.16
N GLU A 97 -4.82 4.23 -16.31
CA GLU A 97 -5.09 5.66 -16.42
C GLU A 97 -4.62 6.43 -15.17
N ALA A 98 -4.78 5.85 -13.97
CA ALA A 98 -4.29 6.48 -12.74
C ALA A 98 -2.75 6.51 -12.69
N LEU A 99 -2.06 5.46 -13.11
CA LEU A 99 -0.59 5.45 -13.20
C LEU A 99 -0.09 6.53 -14.17
N GLU A 100 -0.75 6.68 -15.32
CA GLU A 100 -0.42 7.74 -16.29
C GLU A 100 -0.69 9.12 -15.73
N TYR A 101 -1.85 9.32 -15.10
CA TYR A 101 -2.23 10.59 -14.48
C TYR A 101 -1.19 11.06 -13.46
N TYR A 102 -0.83 10.22 -12.49
CA TYR A 102 0.12 10.62 -11.45
C TYR A 102 1.54 10.85 -11.99
N ARG A 103 1.97 10.16 -13.07
CA ARG A 103 3.23 10.48 -13.77
C ARG A 103 3.17 11.89 -14.36
N LYS A 104 2.12 12.21 -15.10
CA LYS A 104 1.93 13.55 -15.71
C LYS A 104 1.88 14.66 -14.65
N VAL A 105 1.24 14.40 -13.51
CA VAL A 105 1.23 15.35 -12.39
C VAL A 105 2.65 15.57 -11.84
N ALA A 106 3.40 14.50 -11.61
CA ALA A 106 4.77 14.60 -11.13
C ALA A 106 5.70 15.35 -12.10
N GLU A 107 5.55 15.09 -13.40
CA GLU A 107 6.27 15.80 -14.47
C GLU A 107 5.89 17.29 -14.53
N HIS A 108 4.59 17.61 -14.47
CA HIS A 108 4.09 18.99 -14.52
C HIS A 108 4.67 19.86 -13.40
N TYR A 109 4.76 19.31 -12.20
CA TYR A 109 5.32 20.04 -11.04
C TYR A 109 6.84 19.90 -10.91
N HIS A 110 7.51 19.17 -11.81
CA HIS A 110 8.95 18.89 -11.75
C HIS A 110 9.38 18.41 -10.38
N LEU A 111 8.61 17.46 -9.78
CA LEU A 111 8.90 16.96 -8.45
C LEU A 111 10.22 16.20 -8.41
N ASP A 112 11.10 16.49 -7.43
CA ASP A 112 12.31 15.72 -7.19
C ASP A 112 11.96 14.42 -6.45
N ILE A 113 11.69 13.34 -7.20
CA ILE A 113 11.30 12.04 -6.70
C ILE A 113 12.45 11.05 -6.83
N ARG A 114 12.91 10.54 -5.70
CA ARG A 114 13.93 9.50 -5.60
C ARG A 114 13.26 8.15 -5.45
N GLN A 115 12.99 7.49 -6.57
CA GLN A 115 12.42 6.15 -6.60
C GLN A 115 13.47 5.12 -6.21
N TYR A 116 13.02 4.04 -5.55
CA TYR A 116 13.85 2.93 -5.09
C TYR A 116 14.90 3.34 -4.06
N GLU A 117 14.62 4.39 -3.29
CA GLU A 117 15.38 4.78 -2.12
C GLU A 117 14.56 4.51 -0.86
N TRP A 118 14.93 3.47 -0.16
CA TRP A 118 14.27 3.03 1.05
C TRP A 118 14.81 3.77 2.27
N VAL A 119 14.02 4.63 2.86
CA VAL A 119 14.35 5.31 4.13
C VAL A 119 14.45 4.26 5.25
N LYS A 120 15.58 4.22 5.92
CA LYS A 120 15.87 3.31 7.02
C LYS A 120 15.73 3.99 8.37
N THR A 121 16.21 5.21 8.49
CA THR A 121 16.18 5.96 9.74
C THR A 121 15.85 7.42 9.48
N VAL A 122 15.14 8.02 10.44
CA VAL A 122 14.92 9.45 10.57
C VAL A 122 15.34 9.83 11.99
N MET A 123 16.34 10.67 12.14
CA MET A 123 16.89 11.08 13.43
C MET A 123 17.03 12.59 13.50
N GLY A 124 17.09 13.13 14.69
CA GLY A 124 17.27 14.56 14.93
C GLY A 124 16.06 15.21 15.58
N GLU A 125 15.95 16.50 15.41
CA GLU A 125 14.91 17.34 16.02
C GLU A 125 14.36 18.35 15.00
N ASP A 126 13.31 19.04 15.37
CA ASP A 126 12.68 20.07 14.53
C ASP A 126 13.70 21.07 13.97
N GLY A 127 13.72 21.20 12.66
CA GLY A 127 14.63 22.04 11.90
C GLY A 127 15.96 21.35 11.50
N LYS A 128 16.28 20.15 12.00
CA LYS A 128 17.57 19.46 11.79
C LYS A 128 17.42 17.95 11.77
N PHE A 129 16.62 17.41 10.86
CA PHE A 129 16.50 15.96 10.68
C PHE A 129 17.58 15.44 9.73
N SER A 130 18.18 14.31 10.10
CA SER A 130 19.05 13.47 9.27
C SER A 130 18.29 12.22 8.86
N ILE A 131 18.25 11.94 7.57
CA ILE A 131 17.56 10.78 6.99
C ILE A 131 18.59 9.92 6.27
N CYS A 132 18.67 8.65 6.63
CA CYS A 132 19.45 7.67 5.90
C CYS A 132 18.51 6.78 5.07
N ALA A 133 18.78 6.71 3.78
CA ALA A 133 18.10 5.83 2.83
C ALA A 133 19.10 4.90 2.14
N THR A 134 18.61 3.79 1.58
CA THR A 134 19.41 2.88 0.76
C THR A 134 18.75 2.66 -0.58
N ASP A 135 19.55 2.69 -1.66
CA ASP A 135 19.06 2.37 -3.01
C ASP A 135 19.01 0.84 -3.27
N ARG A 136 18.57 0.44 -4.47
CA ARG A 136 18.51 -0.97 -4.91
C ARG A 136 19.86 -1.71 -4.85
N ALA A 137 20.96 -0.98 -4.96
CA ALA A 137 22.30 -1.56 -4.89
C ALA A 137 22.84 -1.61 -3.44
N GLY A 138 22.02 -1.25 -2.45
CA GLY A 138 22.40 -1.18 -1.04
C GLY A 138 23.31 0.00 -0.71
N ARG A 139 23.44 1.00 -1.60
CA ARG A 139 24.27 2.18 -1.35
C ARG A 139 23.53 3.17 -0.46
N PRO A 140 24.17 3.69 0.59
CA PRO A 140 23.55 4.67 1.46
C PRO A 140 23.45 6.04 0.79
N HIS A 141 22.37 6.76 1.11
CA HIS A 141 22.10 8.13 0.75
C HIS A 141 21.69 8.90 2.00
N ASP A 142 22.38 9.98 2.31
CA ASP A 142 22.13 10.79 3.49
C ASP A 142 21.54 12.15 3.09
N TYR A 143 20.50 12.54 3.82
CA TYR A 143 19.76 13.77 3.59
C TYR A 143 19.65 14.58 4.88
N LEU A 144 19.74 15.90 4.77
CA LEU A 144 19.37 16.83 5.83
C LEU A 144 18.12 17.60 5.44
N THR A 145 17.16 17.68 6.34
CA THR A 145 15.91 18.41 6.13
C THR A 145 15.45 19.13 7.40
N LYS A 146 14.67 20.18 7.21
CA LYS A 146 14.05 20.88 8.33
C LYS A 146 12.78 20.18 8.83
N LYS A 147 12.03 19.56 7.91
CA LYS A 147 10.74 18.91 8.20
C LYS A 147 10.60 17.60 7.46
N VAL A 148 9.81 16.69 8.01
CA VAL A 148 9.53 15.37 7.44
C VAL A 148 8.02 15.16 7.33
N ILE A 149 7.55 14.67 6.19
CA ILE A 149 6.17 14.22 5.99
C ILE A 149 6.20 12.73 5.72
N VAL A 150 5.53 11.94 6.56
CA VAL A 150 5.42 10.49 6.41
C VAL A 150 4.09 10.17 5.72
N SER A 151 4.15 9.55 4.53
CA SER A 151 3.00 9.17 3.71
C SER A 151 3.17 7.78 3.09
N THR A 152 3.74 6.86 3.87
CA THR A 152 4.18 5.52 3.43
C THR A 152 3.04 4.56 3.07
N GLY A 153 1.79 4.90 3.40
CA GLY A 153 0.66 4.01 3.12
C GLY A 153 0.60 2.77 4.01
N TYR A 154 -0.12 1.74 3.54
CA TYR A 154 -0.28 0.48 4.26
C TYR A 154 -0.19 -0.76 3.36
N TYR A 155 -0.22 -0.59 2.04
CA TYR A 155 -0.42 -1.71 1.10
C TYR A 155 0.76 -2.67 1.04
N ASP A 156 1.96 -2.25 1.45
CA ASP A 156 3.18 -3.06 1.38
C ASP A 156 3.28 -4.13 2.48
N LEU A 157 2.47 -4.02 3.53
CA LEU A 157 2.50 -4.94 4.67
C LEU A 157 1.14 -5.64 4.81
N ALA A 158 1.09 -6.86 4.30
CA ALA A 158 -0.08 -7.71 4.44
C ALA A 158 -0.17 -8.29 5.86
N ASN A 159 -1.39 -8.36 6.38
CA ASN A 159 -1.66 -9.09 7.61
C ASN A 159 -1.34 -10.57 7.41
N LYS A 160 -0.66 -11.18 8.38
CA LYS A 160 -0.32 -12.60 8.37
C LYS A 160 -1.42 -13.45 9.00
N LEU A 161 -1.56 -14.68 8.50
CA LEU A 161 -2.45 -15.70 9.09
C LEU A 161 -1.81 -16.34 10.32
N ASN A 162 -0.47 -16.42 10.34
CA ASN A 162 0.34 -17.10 11.36
C ASN A 162 -0.03 -18.58 11.52
N ILE A 163 -0.18 -19.27 10.40
CA ILE A 163 -0.52 -20.70 10.34
C ILE A 163 0.56 -21.50 9.59
N PRO A 164 0.69 -22.81 9.85
CA PRO A 164 1.59 -23.67 9.11
C PRO A 164 1.34 -23.61 7.61
N GLY A 165 2.42 -23.45 6.82
CA GLY A 165 2.38 -23.42 5.36
C GLY A 165 2.03 -22.06 4.75
N GLU A 166 1.88 -21.00 5.54
CA GLU A 166 1.64 -19.65 5.01
C GLU A 166 2.75 -19.14 4.09
N ASP A 167 3.99 -19.59 4.29
CA ASP A 167 5.15 -19.18 3.49
C ASP A 167 5.40 -20.08 2.26
N LEU A 168 4.50 -21.02 1.95
CA LEU A 168 4.61 -21.84 0.75
C LEU A 168 4.49 -20.97 -0.53
N PRO A 169 5.24 -21.31 -1.61
CA PRO A 169 5.24 -20.50 -2.85
C PRO A 169 3.87 -20.32 -3.51
N LYS A 170 2.91 -21.21 -3.22
CA LYS A 170 1.53 -21.13 -3.72
C LYS A 170 0.65 -20.11 -2.98
N VAL A 171 1.15 -19.52 -1.87
CA VAL A 171 0.41 -18.55 -1.06
C VAL A 171 0.80 -17.13 -1.46
N SER A 172 -0.19 -16.30 -1.74
CA SER A 172 -0.01 -14.88 -1.97
C SER A 172 -0.96 -14.07 -1.10
N HIS A 173 -0.47 -12.93 -0.58
CA HIS A 173 -1.27 -11.94 0.11
C HIS A 173 -1.78 -10.84 -0.82
N TYR A 174 -1.42 -10.93 -2.10
CA TYR A 174 -1.77 -9.96 -3.15
C TYR A 174 -2.39 -10.68 -4.33
N TYR A 175 -3.43 -10.08 -4.87
CA TYR A 175 -4.04 -10.52 -6.11
C TYR A 175 -3.60 -9.60 -7.25
N GLY A 176 -3.08 -10.16 -8.33
CA GLY A 176 -2.60 -9.40 -9.50
C GLY A 176 -3.56 -9.48 -10.68
N GLU A 177 -3.67 -10.68 -11.26
CA GLU A 177 -4.48 -10.95 -12.45
C GLU A 177 -4.97 -12.40 -12.46
N PRO A 178 -6.05 -12.73 -13.19
CA PRO A 178 -6.67 -14.05 -13.11
C PRO A 178 -6.00 -15.12 -13.97
N HIS A 179 -5.29 -14.75 -15.05
CA HIS A 179 -4.80 -15.67 -16.07
C HIS A 179 -3.96 -16.85 -15.54
N PRO A 180 -3.03 -16.67 -14.57
CA PRO A 180 -2.24 -17.77 -14.02
C PRO A 180 -3.05 -18.85 -13.30
N TYR A 181 -4.31 -18.58 -12.97
CA TYR A 181 -5.18 -19.46 -12.17
C TYR A 181 -6.20 -20.24 -13.03
N PHE A 182 -6.15 -20.13 -14.36
CA PHE A 182 -7.06 -20.84 -15.25
C PHE A 182 -7.01 -22.35 -15.00
N ASP A 183 -8.19 -22.98 -14.85
CA ASP A 183 -8.38 -24.42 -14.60
C ASP A 183 -7.65 -24.97 -13.36
N THR A 184 -7.44 -24.12 -12.31
CA THR A 184 -6.82 -24.51 -11.04
C THR A 184 -7.77 -24.36 -9.86
N ASP A 185 -7.43 -25.02 -8.73
CA ASP A 185 -8.17 -24.96 -7.47
C ASP A 185 -7.62 -23.82 -6.61
N VAL A 186 -8.35 -22.70 -6.50
CA VAL A 186 -7.90 -21.49 -5.80
C VAL A 186 -8.71 -21.26 -4.53
N LEU A 187 -8.01 -21.18 -3.40
CA LEU A 187 -8.62 -20.76 -2.14
C LEU A 187 -8.44 -19.25 -1.96
N VAL A 188 -9.52 -18.53 -1.71
CA VAL A 188 -9.52 -17.12 -1.32
C VAL A 188 -9.89 -17.01 0.16
N ILE A 189 -9.01 -16.44 0.97
CA ILE A 189 -9.25 -16.20 2.40
C ILE A 189 -9.57 -14.72 2.60
N GLY A 190 -10.76 -14.40 3.12
CA GLY A 190 -11.21 -13.04 3.37
C GLY A 190 -12.71 -12.87 3.14
N GLY A 191 -13.24 -11.69 3.42
CA GLY A 191 -14.68 -11.41 3.26
C GLY A 191 -14.99 -9.96 2.93
N LYS A 192 -13.96 -9.14 2.61
CA LYS A 192 -14.11 -7.74 2.20
C LYS A 192 -13.89 -7.58 0.69
N ASN A 193 -13.80 -6.33 0.22
CA ASN A 193 -13.75 -6.02 -1.22
C ASN A 193 -12.68 -6.80 -1.99
N SER A 194 -11.45 -6.89 -1.49
CA SER A 194 -10.36 -7.57 -2.20
C SER A 194 -10.68 -9.05 -2.43
N ALA A 195 -11.17 -9.76 -1.42
CA ALA A 195 -11.55 -11.16 -1.54
C ALA A 195 -12.75 -11.34 -2.47
N ALA A 196 -13.77 -10.49 -2.35
CA ALA A 196 -14.96 -10.55 -3.20
C ALA A 196 -14.63 -10.33 -4.68
N ILE A 197 -13.79 -9.32 -4.99
CA ILE A 197 -13.38 -9.00 -6.35
C ILE A 197 -12.51 -10.13 -6.91
N ALA A 198 -11.50 -10.59 -6.16
CA ALA A 198 -10.63 -11.67 -6.60
C ALA A 198 -11.42 -12.95 -6.88
N SER A 199 -12.36 -13.33 -6.00
CA SER A 199 -13.21 -14.51 -6.19
C SER A 199 -14.04 -14.44 -7.46
N LEU A 200 -14.66 -13.29 -7.75
CA LEU A 200 -15.45 -13.09 -8.96
C LEU A 200 -14.58 -13.06 -10.22
N ASP A 201 -13.43 -12.39 -10.16
CA ASP A 201 -12.52 -12.26 -11.29
C ASP A 201 -11.91 -13.63 -11.67
N LEU A 202 -11.44 -14.38 -10.68
CA LEU A 202 -10.93 -15.74 -10.85
C LEU A 202 -12.00 -16.68 -11.44
N TRP A 203 -13.21 -16.67 -10.88
CA TRP A 203 -14.33 -17.49 -11.38
C TRP A 203 -14.65 -17.16 -12.84
N ARG A 204 -14.75 -15.89 -13.19
CA ARG A 204 -15.02 -15.46 -14.58
C ARG A 204 -13.95 -15.91 -15.57
N HIS A 205 -12.75 -16.14 -15.08
CA HIS A 205 -11.60 -16.59 -15.90
C HIS A 205 -11.30 -18.08 -15.74
N GLY A 206 -12.27 -18.86 -15.23
CA GLY A 206 -12.23 -20.32 -15.28
C GLY A 206 -11.45 -21.00 -14.14
N ALA A 207 -11.13 -20.30 -13.06
CA ALA A 207 -10.63 -20.94 -11.85
C ALA A 207 -11.78 -21.60 -11.04
N ARG A 208 -11.50 -22.71 -10.36
CA ARG A 208 -12.39 -23.30 -9.35
C ARG A 208 -12.14 -22.60 -8.01
N VAL A 209 -13.04 -21.72 -7.64
CA VAL A 209 -12.85 -20.83 -6.48
C VAL A 209 -13.54 -21.36 -5.25
N THR A 210 -12.80 -21.46 -4.15
CA THR A 210 -13.33 -21.68 -2.80
C THR A 210 -13.04 -20.45 -1.94
N LEU A 211 -14.09 -19.86 -1.34
CA LEU A 211 -14.00 -18.71 -0.44
C LEU A 211 -14.09 -19.17 1.03
N VAL A 212 -13.13 -18.78 1.87
CA VAL A 212 -13.18 -19.02 3.32
C VAL A 212 -13.27 -17.70 4.07
N HIS A 213 -14.29 -17.54 4.90
CA HIS A 213 -14.48 -16.35 5.71
C HIS A 213 -14.84 -16.67 7.16
N ARG A 214 -14.21 -15.99 8.11
CA ARG A 214 -14.41 -16.21 9.55
C ARG A 214 -15.76 -15.75 10.07
N GLU A 215 -16.42 -14.81 9.38
CA GLU A 215 -17.75 -14.33 9.76
C GLU A 215 -18.86 -15.17 9.09
N ALA A 216 -20.08 -15.04 9.59
CA ALA A 216 -21.23 -15.84 9.12
C ALA A 216 -21.72 -15.46 7.72
N GLN A 217 -21.28 -14.34 7.18
CA GLN A 217 -21.70 -13.83 5.86
C GLN A 217 -20.64 -12.88 5.28
N ILE A 218 -20.77 -12.57 4.02
CA ILE A 218 -19.95 -11.54 3.35
C ILE A 218 -20.09 -10.20 4.07
N HIS A 219 -18.95 -9.57 4.35
CA HIS A 219 -18.89 -8.34 5.13
C HIS A 219 -19.75 -7.23 4.50
N HIS A 220 -20.46 -6.45 5.33
CA HIS A 220 -21.38 -5.41 4.88
C HIS A 220 -20.71 -4.24 4.13
N HIS A 221 -19.40 -4.03 4.33
CA HIS A 221 -18.62 -3.02 3.57
C HIS A 221 -18.21 -3.45 2.16
N VAL A 222 -18.53 -4.67 1.72
CA VAL A 222 -18.37 -5.01 0.30
C VAL A 222 -19.31 -4.13 -0.51
N LYS A 223 -18.78 -3.53 -1.57
CA LYS A 223 -19.53 -2.57 -2.39
C LYS A 223 -20.84 -3.16 -2.90
N TYR A 224 -21.91 -2.38 -2.83
CA TYR A 224 -23.28 -2.80 -3.13
C TYR A 224 -23.47 -3.35 -4.56
N TRP A 225 -22.59 -2.99 -5.49
CA TRP A 225 -22.61 -3.52 -6.86
C TRP A 225 -21.75 -4.78 -7.06
N ILE A 226 -20.95 -5.18 -6.05
CA ILE A 226 -20.12 -6.40 -6.08
C ILE A 226 -20.81 -7.52 -5.28
N LYS A 227 -21.30 -7.18 -4.09
CA LYS A 227 -21.85 -8.14 -3.14
C LYS A 227 -22.95 -9.04 -3.72
N PRO A 228 -23.97 -8.52 -4.44
CA PRO A 228 -25.05 -9.35 -4.99
C PRO A 228 -24.56 -10.38 -6.00
N ASP A 229 -23.57 -10.03 -6.85
CA ASP A 229 -23.03 -10.97 -7.82
C ASP A 229 -22.28 -12.12 -7.13
N LEU A 230 -21.42 -11.82 -6.15
CA LEU A 230 -20.74 -12.85 -5.37
C LEU A 230 -21.74 -13.77 -4.65
N GLU A 231 -22.74 -13.22 -3.98
CA GLU A 231 -23.79 -14.00 -3.28
C GLU A 231 -24.58 -14.88 -4.24
N ASN A 232 -24.89 -14.40 -5.45
CA ASN A 232 -25.55 -15.18 -6.49
C ASN A 232 -24.68 -16.35 -6.99
N ARG A 233 -23.37 -16.12 -7.19
CA ARG A 233 -22.43 -17.21 -7.61
C ARG A 233 -22.31 -18.27 -6.52
N ILE A 234 -22.24 -17.86 -5.25
CA ILE A 234 -22.23 -18.79 -4.11
C ILE A 234 -23.54 -19.59 -4.03
N LYS A 235 -24.68 -18.92 -4.15
CA LYS A 235 -26.00 -19.58 -4.14
C LYS A 235 -26.19 -20.58 -5.29
N ALA A 236 -25.64 -20.27 -6.44
CA ALA A 236 -25.66 -21.14 -7.61
C ALA A 236 -24.66 -22.32 -7.53
N GLY A 237 -23.79 -22.33 -6.51
CA GLY A 237 -22.76 -23.36 -6.38
C GLY A 237 -21.57 -23.19 -7.36
N GLU A 238 -21.46 -22.03 -7.99
CA GLU A 238 -20.37 -21.70 -8.94
C GLU A 238 -19.11 -21.25 -8.22
N ILE A 239 -19.24 -20.69 -7.00
CA ILE A 239 -18.18 -20.41 -6.05
C ILE A 239 -18.53 -21.14 -4.75
N GLU A 240 -17.68 -22.05 -4.32
CA GLU A 240 -17.84 -22.71 -3.02
C GLU A 240 -17.47 -21.73 -1.89
N ALA A 241 -18.27 -21.70 -0.81
CA ALA A 241 -18.01 -20.77 0.30
C ALA A 241 -18.19 -21.43 1.67
N TYR A 242 -17.21 -21.24 2.55
CA TYR A 242 -17.21 -21.66 3.95
C TYR A 242 -17.22 -20.42 4.84
N PHE A 243 -18.36 -20.13 5.42
CA PHE A 243 -18.55 -19.06 6.41
C PHE A 243 -18.37 -19.58 7.83
N SER A 244 -18.14 -18.68 8.79
CA SER A 244 -17.79 -19.02 10.18
C SER A 244 -16.64 -20.04 10.24
N SER A 245 -15.70 -19.92 9.31
CA SER A 245 -14.64 -20.91 9.05
C SER A 245 -13.28 -20.24 8.95
N SER A 246 -12.21 -20.98 9.28
CA SER A 246 -10.85 -20.50 9.21
C SER A 246 -9.93 -21.57 8.63
N VAL A 247 -8.85 -21.14 7.97
CA VAL A 247 -7.80 -22.05 7.52
C VAL A 247 -6.88 -22.34 8.69
N GLN A 248 -6.64 -23.61 8.95
CA GLN A 248 -5.77 -24.09 10.03
C GLN A 248 -4.36 -24.41 9.54
N GLU A 249 -4.25 -24.93 8.32
CA GLU A 249 -3.00 -25.38 7.74
C GLU A 249 -3.06 -25.29 6.22
N ILE A 250 -1.94 -24.97 5.59
CA ILE A 250 -1.75 -24.98 4.13
C ILE A 250 -0.67 -26.03 3.81
N GLY A 251 -1.06 -27.13 3.19
CA GLY A 251 -0.15 -28.15 2.67
C GLY A 251 0.26 -27.87 1.23
N VAL A 252 1.13 -28.72 0.67
CA VAL A 252 1.63 -28.55 -0.71
C VAL A 252 0.50 -28.65 -1.75
N ASP A 253 -0.41 -29.61 -1.59
CA ASP A 253 -1.50 -29.93 -2.52
C ASP A 253 -2.91 -29.76 -1.92
N HIS A 254 -2.99 -29.24 -0.71
CA HIS A 254 -4.25 -29.12 0.03
C HIS A 254 -4.25 -27.97 1.01
N VAL A 255 -5.43 -27.71 1.56
CA VAL A 255 -5.64 -26.86 2.76
C VAL A 255 -6.54 -27.57 3.75
N VAL A 256 -6.35 -27.30 5.04
CA VAL A 256 -7.24 -27.74 6.11
C VAL A 256 -8.06 -26.54 6.59
N VAL A 257 -9.37 -26.64 6.44
CA VAL A 257 -10.33 -25.61 6.85
C VAL A 257 -11.13 -26.13 8.04
N VAL A 258 -11.15 -25.37 9.13
CA VAL A 258 -12.01 -25.62 10.29
C VAL A 258 -13.35 -24.95 10.05
N THR A 259 -14.40 -25.76 9.98
CA THR A 259 -15.78 -25.30 9.79
C THR A 259 -16.60 -25.56 11.05
N PRO A 260 -17.80 -24.99 11.19
CA PRO A 260 -18.72 -25.32 12.31
C PRO A 260 -19.09 -26.81 12.40
N ARG A 261 -18.89 -27.57 11.33
CA ARG A 261 -19.15 -29.04 11.29
C ARG A 261 -17.92 -29.89 11.50
N GLY A 262 -16.76 -29.24 11.78
CA GLY A 262 -15.47 -29.88 11.94
C GLY A 262 -14.48 -29.56 10.83
N PRO A 263 -13.24 -30.06 10.95
CA PRO A 263 -12.21 -29.83 9.96
C PRO A 263 -12.49 -30.60 8.67
N ILE A 264 -12.20 -29.95 7.54
CA ILE A 264 -12.24 -30.54 6.20
C ILE A 264 -10.91 -30.32 5.50
N ARG A 265 -10.56 -31.27 4.62
CA ARG A 265 -9.37 -31.16 3.77
C ARG A 265 -9.83 -30.91 2.34
N LEU A 266 -9.35 -29.83 1.72
CA LEU A 266 -9.66 -29.44 0.35
C LEU A 266 -8.41 -29.55 -0.50
N LYS A 267 -8.52 -30.11 -1.69
CA LYS A 267 -7.49 -30.02 -2.72
C LYS A 267 -7.27 -28.56 -3.08
N ASN A 268 -6.04 -28.14 -3.30
CA ASN A 268 -5.73 -26.75 -3.54
C ASN A 268 -4.41 -26.54 -4.27
N ASP A 269 -4.42 -25.74 -5.32
CA ASP A 269 -3.25 -25.37 -6.10
C ASP A 269 -2.69 -24.00 -5.65
N PHE A 270 -3.56 -23.03 -5.32
CA PHE A 270 -3.17 -21.67 -4.92
C PHE A 270 -3.99 -21.14 -3.75
N VAL A 271 -3.37 -20.30 -2.93
CA VAL A 271 -4.02 -19.62 -1.81
C VAL A 271 -3.83 -18.11 -1.95
N LEU A 272 -4.92 -17.36 -1.93
CA LEU A 272 -4.92 -15.90 -1.85
C LEU A 272 -5.41 -15.48 -0.46
N ALA A 273 -4.48 -15.09 0.41
CA ALA A 273 -4.75 -14.65 1.78
C ALA A 273 -5.05 -13.14 1.80
N LEU A 274 -6.26 -12.76 1.39
CA LEU A 274 -6.68 -11.36 1.25
C LEU A 274 -7.34 -10.84 2.54
N VAL A 275 -6.57 -10.88 3.63
CA VAL A 275 -7.02 -10.56 5.00
C VAL A 275 -6.72 -9.13 5.44
N GLY A 276 -6.31 -8.28 4.51
CA GLY A 276 -6.05 -6.86 4.72
C GLY A 276 -4.58 -6.55 4.90
N TYR A 277 -4.31 -5.28 5.17
CA TYR A 277 -2.98 -4.69 5.25
C TYR A 277 -2.91 -3.74 6.43
N HIS A 278 -1.70 -3.34 6.84
CA HIS A 278 -1.48 -2.37 7.92
C HIS A 278 -0.31 -1.43 7.62
N PRO A 279 -0.30 -0.21 8.17
CA PRO A 279 0.88 0.66 8.15
C PRO A 279 2.10 0.03 8.79
N ASP A 280 3.29 0.53 8.43
CA ASP A 280 4.54 0.17 9.11
C ASP A 280 4.61 0.88 10.48
N TYR A 281 4.03 0.24 11.49
CA TYR A 281 3.98 0.78 12.85
C TYR A 281 5.36 0.86 13.49
N ASP A 282 6.26 -0.05 13.16
CA ASP A 282 7.60 -0.07 13.74
C ASP A 282 8.45 1.06 13.16
N PHE A 283 8.29 1.38 11.88
CA PHE A 283 8.90 2.55 11.30
C PHE A 283 8.37 3.84 11.93
N LEU A 284 7.06 3.97 12.17
CA LEU A 284 6.49 5.14 12.85
C LEU A 284 7.04 5.27 14.27
N ARG A 285 7.09 4.18 15.05
CA ARG A 285 7.66 4.18 16.40
C ARG A 285 9.15 4.50 16.42
N SER A 286 9.89 4.06 15.42
CA SER A 286 11.35 4.33 15.32
C SER A 286 11.67 5.82 15.21
N MET A 287 10.72 6.64 14.75
CA MET A 287 10.79 8.10 14.71
C MET A 287 10.28 8.77 16.00
N GLY A 288 9.85 8.00 17.00
CA GLY A 288 9.25 8.52 18.24
C GLY A 288 7.77 8.89 18.09
N ILE A 289 7.11 8.51 17.00
CA ILE A 289 5.66 8.75 16.83
C ILE A 289 4.89 7.80 17.73
N GLU A 290 4.08 8.37 18.62
CA GLU A 290 3.19 7.62 19.49
C GLU A 290 1.98 7.12 18.71
N LEU A 291 1.55 5.89 19.02
CA LEU A 291 0.39 5.25 18.39
C LEU A 291 -0.67 4.96 19.46
N SER A 292 -1.93 5.23 19.15
CA SER A 292 -3.05 4.91 20.05
C SER A 292 -3.16 3.40 20.29
N GLU A 293 -3.48 2.99 21.52
CA GLU A 293 -3.52 1.57 21.93
C GLU A 293 -4.51 0.72 21.12
N GLN A 294 -5.72 1.22 20.88
CA GLN A 294 -6.79 0.43 20.27
C GLN A 294 -6.71 0.33 18.74
N GLN A 295 -6.27 1.41 18.09
CA GLN A 295 -6.35 1.52 16.62
C GLN A 295 -5.00 1.80 15.96
N CYS A 296 -3.92 1.85 16.74
CA CYS A 296 -2.58 2.20 16.25
C CYS A 296 -2.56 3.47 15.38
N ARG A 297 -3.43 4.44 15.69
CA ARG A 297 -3.43 5.75 15.02
C ARG A 297 -2.25 6.57 15.52
N PRO A 298 -1.48 7.18 14.62
CA PRO A 298 -0.47 8.15 15.02
C PRO A 298 -1.10 9.30 15.83
N VAL A 299 -0.48 9.65 16.95
CA VAL A 299 -0.85 10.84 17.70
C VAL A 299 -0.42 12.06 16.89
N CYS A 300 -1.37 12.86 16.45
CA CYS A 300 -1.10 14.07 15.67
C CYS A 300 -2.17 15.14 15.91
N ASP A 301 -1.81 16.39 15.67
CA ASP A 301 -2.76 17.50 15.64
C ASP A 301 -3.74 17.31 14.46
N PRO A 302 -5.05 17.37 14.65
CA PRO A 302 -6.02 17.09 13.60
C PRO A 302 -6.10 18.18 12.51
N VAL A 303 -5.55 19.37 12.76
CA VAL A 303 -5.57 20.50 11.82
C VAL A 303 -4.30 20.52 10.98
N SER A 304 -3.15 20.46 11.61
CA SER A 304 -1.84 20.52 10.93
C SER A 304 -1.30 19.16 10.51
N LEU A 305 -1.78 18.07 11.11
CA LEU A 305 -1.26 16.71 10.97
C LEU A 305 0.20 16.56 11.45
N GLU A 306 0.71 17.51 12.23
CA GLU A 306 1.99 17.37 12.93
C GLU A 306 1.84 16.30 14.02
N SER A 307 2.78 15.37 14.08
CA SER A 307 2.77 14.32 15.11
C SER A 307 3.17 14.86 16.49
N ASN A 308 3.14 13.99 17.51
CA ASN A 308 3.74 14.31 18.82
C ASN A 308 5.24 14.67 18.73
N VAL A 309 5.92 14.27 17.65
CA VAL A 309 7.30 14.67 17.33
C VAL A 309 7.28 15.92 16.46
N ARG A 310 7.65 17.06 17.05
CA ARG A 310 7.67 18.36 16.35
C ARG A 310 8.50 18.28 15.07
N GLY A 311 7.96 18.83 13.98
CA GLY A 311 8.60 18.84 12.67
C GLY A 311 8.38 17.56 11.86
N ILE A 312 7.73 16.52 12.41
CA ILE A 312 7.30 15.33 11.69
C ILE A 312 5.79 15.33 11.53
N TYR A 313 5.33 15.26 10.29
CA TYR A 313 3.92 15.23 9.91
C TYR A 313 3.53 13.84 9.39
N VAL A 314 2.27 13.47 9.56
CA VAL A 314 1.72 12.20 9.07
C VAL A 314 0.59 12.47 8.06
N ALA A 315 0.59 11.77 6.93
CA ALA A 315 -0.36 12.02 5.85
C ALA A 315 -0.88 10.74 5.20
N GLY A 316 -2.11 10.80 4.69
CA GLY A 316 -2.76 9.70 4.00
C GLY A 316 -3.30 8.65 4.95
N VAL A 317 -3.41 7.43 4.44
CA VAL A 317 -4.09 6.32 5.12
C VAL A 317 -3.46 5.93 6.46
N ILE A 318 -2.18 6.23 6.69
CA ILE A 318 -1.50 5.93 7.97
C ILE A 318 -2.15 6.66 9.15
N VAL A 319 -2.76 7.83 8.93
CA VAL A 319 -3.47 8.60 9.97
C VAL A 319 -4.64 7.84 10.57
N ALA A 320 -5.25 6.93 9.79
CA ALA A 320 -6.35 6.09 10.26
C ALA A 320 -5.88 4.83 11.02
N GLY A 321 -4.58 4.58 11.12
CA GLY A 321 -4.02 3.40 11.80
C GLY A 321 -4.55 2.09 11.22
N SER A 322 -5.13 1.23 12.07
CA SER A 322 -5.70 -0.07 11.66
C SER A 322 -7.06 0.06 10.94
N ARG A 323 -7.68 1.25 10.95
CA ARG A 323 -8.95 1.53 10.26
C ARG A 323 -8.71 1.91 8.79
N THR A 324 -8.13 1.01 8.02
CA THR A 324 -7.69 1.24 6.62
C THR A 324 -8.83 1.57 5.64
N ASN A 325 -10.06 1.60 6.10
CA ASN A 325 -11.26 1.96 5.34
C ASN A 325 -11.81 3.36 5.62
N GLU A 326 -11.08 4.21 6.34
CA GLU A 326 -11.52 5.57 6.67
C GLU A 326 -10.85 6.63 5.81
N ILE A 327 -9.59 6.43 5.45
CA ILE A 327 -8.82 7.37 4.62
C ILE A 327 -8.40 6.67 3.33
N PHE A 328 -8.72 7.34 2.21
CA PHE A 328 -8.40 6.95 0.85
C PHE A 328 -7.74 8.13 0.12
N ILE A 329 -7.52 8.03 -1.19
CA ILE A 329 -7.01 9.14 -2.00
C ILE A 329 -8.00 10.32 -1.94
N GLU A 330 -9.28 10.04 -2.00
CA GLU A 330 -10.39 11.00 -2.07
C GLU A 330 -10.37 12.05 -0.95
N ASN A 331 -10.02 11.65 0.25
CA ASN A 331 -9.92 12.55 1.41
C ASN A 331 -8.47 12.82 1.83
N GLY A 332 -7.57 11.86 1.71
CA GLY A 332 -6.16 12.00 2.04
C GLY A 332 -5.42 13.03 1.16
N ARG A 333 -5.86 13.27 -0.05
CA ARG A 333 -5.28 14.28 -0.96
C ARG A 333 -5.30 15.71 -0.39
N PHE A 334 -6.20 16.00 0.55
CA PHE A 334 -6.29 17.31 1.18
C PHE A 334 -5.28 17.52 2.33
N HIS A 335 -4.65 16.44 2.83
CA HIS A 335 -3.62 16.53 3.86
C HIS A 335 -2.45 17.42 3.42
N GLY A 336 -2.11 17.43 2.13
CA GLY A 336 -1.08 18.31 1.59
C GLY A 336 -1.36 19.79 1.86
N LYS A 337 -2.61 20.25 1.66
CA LYS A 337 -3.00 21.65 1.91
C LYS A 337 -2.95 21.99 3.42
N GLN A 338 -3.37 21.07 4.29
CA GLN A 338 -3.32 21.24 5.74
C GLN A 338 -1.87 21.38 6.22
N ILE A 339 -1.00 20.46 5.83
CA ILE A 339 0.41 20.46 6.20
C ILE A 339 1.14 21.68 5.63
N ALA A 340 0.91 22.02 4.36
CA ALA A 340 1.56 23.19 3.74
C ALA A 340 1.19 24.51 4.41
N ALA A 341 -0.05 24.65 4.90
CA ALA A 341 -0.47 25.83 5.66
C ALA A 341 0.33 26.00 6.96
N ASP A 342 0.58 24.93 7.70
CA ASP A 342 1.39 24.94 8.93
C ASP A 342 2.89 25.13 8.61
N LEU A 343 3.42 24.42 7.59
CA LEU A 343 4.79 24.60 7.14
C LEU A 343 5.11 26.04 6.74
N LYS A 344 4.20 26.73 6.04
CA LYS A 344 4.33 28.15 5.68
C LYS A 344 4.47 29.06 6.89
N LEU A 345 3.81 28.74 8.00
CA LEU A 345 3.92 29.51 9.23
C LEU A 345 5.25 29.26 9.94
N LYS A 346 5.71 28.01 9.96
CA LYS A 346 6.89 27.57 10.74
C LYS A 346 8.22 27.73 10.00
N LEU A 347 8.20 27.73 8.67
CA LEU A 347 9.39 27.87 7.80
C LEU A 347 9.40 29.19 7.03
N LYS A 348 8.78 30.26 7.56
CA LYS A 348 8.91 31.58 6.94
C LYS A 348 10.39 31.93 6.78
N PRO A 349 10.79 32.47 5.59
CA PRO A 349 12.16 32.91 5.34
C PRO A 349 12.59 34.03 6.25
#